data_9e2b1975258413c2c7abc23ca83e81fe
#
_entry.id   9e2b1975258413c2c7abc23ca83e81fe
#
_cell.length_a   1.000
_cell.length_b   1.000
_cell.length_c   1.000
_cell.angle_alpha   90.00
_cell.angle_beta   90.00
_cell.angle_gamma   90.00
#
_symmetry.space_group_name_H-M   'P 1'
#
loop_
_entity.id
_entity.type
_entity.pdbx_description
1 polymer ?
#
loop_
_entity_poly.entity_id
_entity_poly.type
_entity_poly.pdbx_seq_one_letter_code
_entity_poly.pdbx_strand_id
1 'polypeptide(L)'
;MADEKNSAASKKLINNPLNTVDEALEGIVLANPGLKLLKNHRVIVREDVDELRKSAKVALISGGGSGHEPSHAGFIGKGMLTAAVAGAVFTSPPTKSILAAIRAVGKGNKGGTLLIVKNYTGDRLSFGFAAERAKAEGMKVEMVVVGEDCALTSKDKTAGRRGLCGTMLIHKVLCNPN
;
A
#
# COMPACT_ATOMS: atom_id res chain seq x y z
N MET A 1 -8.76 -46.92 -6.01
CA MET A 1 -9.41 -45.99 -6.96
C MET A 1 -10.05 -44.92 -6.10
N ALA A 2 -9.43 -43.76 -6.01
CA ALA A 2 -9.96 -42.64 -5.24
C ALA A 2 -10.93 -41.88 -6.16
N ASP A 3 -12.16 -41.72 -5.69
CA ASP A 3 -13.19 -40.90 -6.34
C ASP A 3 -12.66 -39.47 -6.56
N GLU A 4 -12.34 -39.12 -7.78
CA GLU A 4 -12.25 -37.72 -8.20
C GLU A 4 -13.65 -37.13 -8.10
N LYS A 5 -13.98 -36.57 -6.94
CA LYS A 5 -15.13 -35.70 -6.80
C LYS A 5 -14.94 -34.50 -7.72
N ASN A 6 -15.60 -34.52 -8.85
CA ASN A 6 -15.76 -33.44 -9.78
C ASN A 6 -16.44 -32.26 -9.04
N SER A 7 -15.62 -31.46 -8.30
CA SER A 7 -16.12 -30.26 -7.69
C SER A 7 -16.35 -29.26 -8.82
N ALA A 8 -17.59 -29.08 -9.21
CA ALA A 8 -17.96 -28.05 -10.16
C ALA A 8 -17.31 -26.73 -9.75
N ALA A 9 -16.43 -26.19 -10.58
CA ALA A 9 -15.74 -24.94 -10.28
C ALA A 9 -16.77 -23.86 -10.00
N SER A 10 -16.71 -23.26 -8.79
CA SER A 10 -17.67 -22.23 -8.41
C SER A 10 -17.58 -21.06 -9.37
N LYS A 11 -18.71 -20.58 -9.87
CA LYS A 11 -18.78 -19.40 -10.75
C LYS A 11 -18.21 -18.16 -10.01
N LYS A 12 -17.35 -17.43 -10.69
CA LYS A 12 -16.71 -16.19 -10.19
C LYS A 12 -16.97 -15.04 -11.15
N LEU A 13 -16.93 -13.81 -10.63
CA LEU A 13 -17.05 -12.57 -11.41
C LEU A 13 -15.66 -11.97 -11.71
N ILE A 14 -14.67 -12.81 -11.92
CA ILE A 14 -13.32 -12.44 -12.33
C ILE A 14 -12.98 -13.09 -13.67
N ASN A 15 -12.11 -12.45 -14.45
CA ASN A 15 -11.65 -13.02 -15.70
C ASN A 15 -10.63 -14.15 -15.45
N ASN A 16 -9.37 -13.79 -15.24
CA ASN A 16 -8.31 -14.73 -14.91
C ASN A 16 -7.83 -14.45 -13.47
N PRO A 17 -7.78 -15.46 -12.58
CA PRO A 17 -7.28 -15.28 -11.22
C PRO A 17 -5.89 -14.64 -11.12
N LEU A 18 -5.00 -14.89 -12.08
CA LEU A 18 -3.65 -14.34 -12.11
C LEU A 18 -3.62 -12.83 -12.40
N ASN A 19 -4.64 -12.31 -13.07
CA ASN A 19 -4.74 -10.91 -13.47
C ASN A 19 -5.61 -10.09 -12.53
N THR A 20 -6.28 -10.72 -11.54
CA THR A 20 -7.30 -10.08 -10.70
C THR A 20 -6.81 -8.78 -10.06
N VAL A 21 -5.58 -8.74 -9.55
CA VAL A 21 -5.04 -7.53 -8.91
C VAL A 21 -4.78 -6.43 -9.93
N ASP A 22 -4.20 -6.76 -11.07
CA ASP A 22 -3.88 -5.77 -12.11
C ASP A 22 -5.15 -5.17 -12.71
N GLU A 23 -6.13 -6.00 -13.03
CA GLU A 23 -7.46 -5.56 -13.53
C GLU A 23 -8.22 -4.73 -12.50
N ALA A 24 -8.14 -5.09 -11.20
CA ALA A 24 -8.76 -4.30 -10.14
C ALA A 24 -8.13 -2.90 -10.03
N LEU A 25 -6.80 -2.79 -10.11
CA LEU A 25 -6.11 -1.50 -10.08
C LEU A 25 -6.42 -0.65 -11.30
N GLU A 26 -6.51 -1.25 -12.49
CA GLU A 26 -6.94 -0.55 -13.71
C GLU A 26 -8.38 -0.04 -13.56
N GLY A 27 -9.29 -0.85 -13.02
CA GLY A 27 -10.66 -0.45 -12.74
C GLY A 27 -10.76 0.71 -11.76
N ILE A 28 -9.94 0.73 -10.70
CA ILE A 28 -9.88 1.84 -9.74
C ILE A 28 -9.47 3.14 -10.45
N VAL A 29 -8.46 3.12 -11.30
CA VAL A 29 -7.99 4.31 -12.02
C VAL A 29 -9.01 4.78 -13.06
N LEU A 30 -9.66 3.86 -13.78
CA LEU A 30 -10.72 4.20 -14.73
C LEU A 30 -11.91 4.89 -14.04
N ALA A 31 -12.28 4.43 -12.84
CA ALA A 31 -13.38 5.02 -12.07
C ALA A 31 -13.00 6.33 -11.37
N ASN A 32 -11.73 6.66 -11.26
CA ASN A 32 -11.24 7.81 -10.48
C ASN A 32 -10.19 8.63 -11.28
N PRO A 33 -10.61 9.65 -12.05
CA PRO A 33 -9.70 10.46 -12.88
C PRO A 33 -8.59 11.17 -12.11
N GLY A 34 -8.74 11.34 -10.80
CA GLY A 34 -7.70 11.92 -9.93
C GLY A 34 -6.56 10.96 -9.55
N LEU A 35 -6.54 9.76 -10.13
CA LEU A 35 -5.55 8.71 -9.86
C LEU A 35 -4.85 8.27 -11.12
N LYS A 36 -3.60 7.81 -10.98
CA LYS A 36 -2.85 7.18 -12.07
C LYS A 36 -2.10 5.93 -11.61
N LEU A 37 -2.01 4.95 -12.48
CA LEU A 37 -1.29 3.70 -12.27
C LEU A 37 0.15 3.82 -12.78
N LEU A 38 1.12 3.51 -11.93
CA LEU A 38 2.50 3.31 -12.37
C LEU A 38 2.61 1.91 -12.97
N LYS A 39 2.67 1.85 -14.30
CA LYS A 39 2.76 0.59 -15.05
C LYS A 39 3.89 -0.30 -14.52
N ASN A 40 3.67 -1.61 -14.47
CA ASN A 40 4.61 -2.65 -14.04
C ASN A 40 4.95 -2.66 -12.54
N HIS A 41 4.30 -1.85 -11.72
CA HIS A 41 4.63 -1.76 -10.29
C HIS A 41 3.45 -2.00 -9.35
N ARG A 42 2.21 -2.15 -9.85
CA ARG A 42 1.00 -2.22 -9.02
C ARG A 42 0.94 -1.08 -7.99
N VAL A 43 1.27 0.12 -8.43
CA VAL A 43 1.28 1.33 -7.62
C VAL A 43 0.28 2.32 -8.18
N ILE A 44 -0.66 2.76 -7.36
CA ILE A 44 -1.53 3.88 -7.68
C ILE A 44 -1.03 5.12 -6.95
N VAL A 45 -0.99 6.24 -7.66
CA VAL A 45 -0.62 7.56 -7.11
C VAL A 45 -1.68 8.59 -7.45
N ARG A 46 -1.75 9.67 -6.69
CA ARG A 46 -2.57 10.83 -7.04
C ARG A 46 -2.08 11.45 -8.35
N GLU A 47 -3.01 11.93 -9.18
CA GLU A 47 -2.68 12.60 -10.44
C GLU A 47 -1.90 13.90 -10.21
N ASP A 48 -2.24 14.66 -9.15
CA ASP A 48 -1.62 15.94 -8.78
C ASP A 48 -0.34 15.78 -7.93
N VAL A 49 0.37 14.64 -8.03
CA VAL A 49 1.58 14.36 -7.25
C VAL A 49 2.71 15.38 -7.48
N ASP A 50 2.78 15.98 -8.67
CA ASP A 50 3.79 16.98 -9.01
C ASP A 50 3.56 18.29 -8.25
N GLU A 51 2.30 18.68 -8.07
CA GLU A 51 1.92 19.85 -7.27
C GLU A 51 2.20 19.59 -5.78
N LEU A 52 1.88 18.39 -5.30
CA LEU A 52 2.18 17.99 -3.93
C LEU A 52 3.69 18.08 -3.64
N ARG A 53 4.55 17.58 -4.54
CA ARG A 53 6.00 17.67 -4.39
C ARG A 53 6.50 19.12 -4.28
N LYS A 54 5.92 20.03 -5.07
CA LYS A 54 6.23 21.48 -5.03
C LYS A 54 5.75 22.14 -3.73
N SER A 55 4.64 21.67 -3.16
CA SER A 55 4.04 22.24 -1.95
C SER A 55 4.82 21.92 -0.66
N ALA A 56 5.85 21.09 -0.74
CA ALA A 56 6.64 20.60 0.38
C ALA A 56 5.81 19.91 1.50
N LYS A 57 4.63 19.42 1.18
CA LYS A 57 3.82 18.59 2.09
C LYS A 57 4.38 17.17 2.14
N VAL A 58 4.23 16.53 3.29
CA VAL A 58 4.62 15.13 3.46
C VAL A 58 3.75 14.25 2.56
N ALA A 59 4.40 13.40 1.76
CA ALA A 59 3.71 12.39 0.97
C ALA A 59 3.47 11.14 1.81
N LEU A 60 2.24 10.63 1.85
CA LEU A 60 1.88 9.43 2.58
C LEU A 60 1.78 8.23 1.64
N ILE A 61 2.48 7.16 1.97
CA ILE A 61 2.41 5.89 1.24
C ILE A 61 2.02 4.79 2.22
N SER A 62 1.10 3.93 1.78
CA SER A 62 0.81 2.66 2.43
C SER A 62 0.71 1.55 1.39
N GLY A 63 0.53 0.33 1.84
CA GLY A 63 0.38 -0.82 0.96
C GLY A 63 0.36 -2.13 1.74
N GLY A 64 0.19 -3.19 1.01
CA GLY A 64 0.12 -4.53 1.53
C GLY A 64 -0.38 -5.50 0.47
N GLY A 65 -0.65 -6.74 0.84
CA GLY A 65 -1.29 -7.72 -0.04
C GLY A 65 -2.68 -7.27 -0.46
N SER A 66 -3.11 -7.66 -1.64
CA SER A 66 -4.50 -7.46 -2.11
C SER A 66 -5.44 -8.50 -1.50
N GLY A 67 -6.74 -8.23 -1.48
CA GLY A 67 -7.79 -9.13 -0.99
C GLY A 67 -8.55 -8.61 0.24
N HIS A 68 -8.24 -7.40 0.70
CA HIS A 68 -8.94 -6.70 1.77
C HIS A 68 -9.29 -5.26 1.36
N GLU A 69 -9.70 -5.12 0.11
CA GLU A 69 -10.17 -3.86 -0.44
C GLU A 69 -11.29 -3.25 0.44
N PRO A 70 -11.36 -1.92 0.53
CA PRO A 70 -10.68 -0.92 -0.32
C PRO A 70 -9.21 -0.59 0.08
N SER A 71 -8.63 -1.29 1.04
CA SER A 71 -7.23 -1.07 1.45
C SER A 71 -6.24 -1.57 0.37
N HIS A 72 -5.24 -0.77 -0.02
CA HIS A 72 -5.00 0.58 0.42
C HIS A 72 -5.33 1.59 -0.68
N ALA A 73 -5.50 1.13 -1.94
CA ALA A 73 -5.69 1.95 -3.13
C ALA A 73 -6.95 2.83 -3.06
N GLY A 74 -8.04 2.33 -2.46
CA GLY A 74 -9.28 3.08 -2.26
C GLY A 74 -9.16 4.25 -1.27
N PHE A 75 -8.03 4.38 -0.57
CA PHE A 75 -7.77 5.47 0.37
C PHE A 75 -6.83 6.55 -0.16
N ILE A 76 -6.58 6.55 -1.48
CA ILE A 76 -5.77 7.59 -2.12
C ILE A 76 -6.64 8.80 -2.43
N GLY A 77 -6.18 9.98 -2.03
CA GLY A 77 -6.89 11.24 -2.29
C GLY A 77 -6.34 12.41 -1.49
N LYS A 78 -6.91 13.61 -1.73
CA LYS A 78 -6.60 14.79 -0.93
C LYS A 78 -7.06 14.58 0.52
N GLY A 79 -6.18 14.79 1.50
CA GLY A 79 -6.44 14.53 2.91
C GLY A 79 -6.42 13.04 3.29
N MET A 80 -5.84 12.18 2.46
CA MET A 80 -5.61 10.76 2.68
C MET A 80 -4.25 10.35 2.08
N LEU A 81 -4.09 9.12 1.59
CA LEU A 81 -2.84 8.66 0.98
C LEU A 81 -2.48 9.43 -0.30
N THR A 82 -1.18 9.59 -0.53
CA THR A 82 -0.61 10.09 -1.79
C THR A 82 -0.42 8.96 -2.79
N ALA A 83 -0.01 7.78 -2.29
CA ALA A 83 0.17 6.58 -3.10
C ALA A 83 -0.13 5.32 -2.30
N ALA A 84 -0.48 4.24 -3.00
CA ALA A 84 -0.62 2.91 -2.43
C ALA A 84 0.06 1.86 -3.32
N VAL A 85 0.66 0.87 -2.67
CA VAL A 85 1.37 -0.23 -3.33
C VAL A 85 0.64 -1.54 -3.06
N ALA A 86 0.16 -2.20 -4.12
CA ALA A 86 -0.53 -3.47 -4.00
C ALA A 86 0.42 -4.65 -4.25
N GLY A 87 0.40 -5.61 -3.35
CA GLY A 87 1.01 -6.92 -3.55
C GLY A 87 0.08 -7.87 -4.32
N ALA A 88 0.52 -9.09 -4.55
CA ALA A 88 -0.37 -10.15 -4.98
C ALA A 88 -1.40 -10.47 -3.88
N VAL A 89 -2.38 -11.32 -4.19
CA VAL A 89 -3.42 -11.69 -3.21
C VAL A 89 -2.76 -12.22 -1.93
N PHE A 90 -3.08 -11.59 -0.81
CA PHE A 90 -2.52 -11.87 0.54
C PHE A 90 -0.99 -11.97 0.61
N THR A 91 -0.28 -11.26 -0.28
CA THR A 91 1.19 -11.28 -0.34
C THR A 91 1.73 -9.85 -0.30
N SER A 92 2.71 -9.60 0.56
CA SER A 92 3.37 -8.28 0.68
C SER A 92 3.93 -7.81 -0.67
N PRO A 93 3.83 -6.50 -0.98
CA PRO A 93 4.35 -5.97 -2.23
C PRO A 93 5.88 -6.08 -2.28
N PRO A 94 6.45 -6.28 -3.48
CA PRO A 94 7.90 -6.37 -3.63
C PRO A 94 8.57 -5.01 -3.40
N THR A 95 9.75 -5.04 -2.79
CA THR A 95 10.58 -3.85 -2.49
C THR A 95 10.74 -2.90 -3.68
N LYS A 96 10.91 -3.46 -4.90
CA LYS A 96 11.04 -2.64 -6.13
C LYS A 96 9.82 -1.78 -6.42
N SER A 97 8.62 -2.28 -6.14
CA SER A 97 7.36 -1.54 -6.34
C SER A 97 7.20 -0.44 -5.29
N ILE A 98 7.53 -0.74 -4.04
CA ILE A 98 7.52 0.25 -2.96
C ILE A 98 8.52 1.38 -3.25
N LEU A 99 9.74 1.03 -3.68
CA LEU A 99 10.76 2.02 -4.06
C LEU A 99 10.30 2.88 -5.25
N ALA A 100 9.60 2.29 -6.23
CA ALA A 100 9.02 3.06 -7.33
C ALA A 100 7.97 4.06 -6.84
N ALA A 101 7.12 3.68 -5.89
CA ALA A 101 6.17 4.59 -5.25
C ALA A 101 6.89 5.73 -4.51
N ILE A 102 7.90 5.42 -3.70
CA ILE A 102 8.69 6.43 -2.97
C ILE A 102 9.34 7.42 -3.94
N ARG A 103 9.95 6.92 -5.01
CA ARG A 103 10.57 7.78 -6.05
C ARG A 103 9.56 8.68 -6.74
N ALA A 104 8.35 8.15 -7.04
CA ALA A 104 7.29 8.89 -7.71
C ALA A 104 6.79 10.08 -6.87
N VAL A 105 6.70 9.95 -5.55
CA VAL A 105 6.16 11.01 -4.69
C VAL A 105 7.24 11.79 -3.93
N GLY A 106 8.41 11.18 -3.70
CA GLY A 106 9.46 11.71 -2.83
C GLY A 106 10.57 12.45 -3.55
N LYS A 107 10.85 12.12 -4.84
CA LYS A 107 11.95 12.76 -5.57
C LYS A 107 11.73 14.27 -5.71
N GLY A 108 12.60 15.05 -5.05
CA GLY A 108 12.49 16.52 -5.02
C GLY A 108 11.45 17.07 -4.04
N ASN A 109 10.73 16.23 -3.31
CA ASN A 109 9.78 16.66 -2.29
C ASN A 109 10.52 17.05 -1.00
N LYS A 110 10.54 18.34 -0.67
CA LYS A 110 11.19 18.85 0.57
C LYS A 110 10.47 18.41 1.84
N GLY A 111 9.17 18.13 1.78
CA GLY A 111 8.38 17.61 2.90
C GLY A 111 8.71 16.16 3.28
N GLY A 112 9.27 15.41 2.34
CA GLY A 112 9.61 14.00 2.53
C GLY A 112 8.43 13.05 2.33
N THR A 113 8.65 11.80 2.68
CA THR A 113 7.70 10.69 2.52
C THR A 113 7.56 9.93 3.83
N LEU A 114 6.33 9.68 4.26
CA LEU A 114 6.02 8.83 5.40
C LEU A 114 5.37 7.53 4.91
N LEU A 115 5.98 6.41 5.26
CA LEU A 115 5.45 5.07 5.01
C LEU A 115 4.60 4.61 6.19
N ILE A 116 3.34 4.30 5.95
CA ILE A 116 2.41 3.77 6.95
C ILE A 116 2.25 2.29 6.69
N VAL A 117 2.84 1.46 7.54
CA VAL A 117 3.02 0.03 7.32
C VAL A 117 2.32 -0.77 8.40
N LYS A 118 1.45 -1.69 8.00
CA LYS A 118 0.84 -2.63 8.96
C LYS A 118 1.88 -3.57 9.54
N ASN A 119 1.71 -3.95 10.81
CA ASN A 119 2.65 -4.83 11.50
C ASN A 119 2.53 -6.29 11.04
N TYR A 120 3.02 -6.55 9.84
CA TYR A 120 3.25 -7.89 9.27
C TYR A 120 4.71 -8.00 8.85
N THR A 121 5.32 -9.16 9.08
CA THR A 121 6.77 -9.36 8.85
C THR A 121 7.16 -9.04 7.40
N GLY A 122 6.42 -9.55 6.41
CA GLY A 122 6.71 -9.30 4.99
C GLY A 122 6.62 -7.82 4.62
N ASP A 123 5.56 -7.14 5.07
CA ASP A 123 5.40 -5.71 4.81
C ASP A 123 6.52 -4.89 5.45
N ARG A 124 6.83 -5.15 6.73
CA ARG A 124 7.93 -4.46 7.44
C ARG A 124 9.27 -4.62 6.75
N LEU A 125 9.59 -5.83 6.29
CA LEU A 125 10.84 -6.10 5.56
C LEU A 125 10.86 -5.38 4.20
N SER A 126 9.82 -5.55 3.38
CA SER A 126 9.77 -4.97 2.03
C SER A 126 9.78 -3.44 2.05
N PHE A 127 8.99 -2.83 2.94
CA PHE A 127 8.95 -1.36 3.10
C PHE A 127 10.23 -0.83 3.73
N GLY A 128 10.78 -1.52 4.74
CA GLY A 128 12.05 -1.14 5.37
C GLY A 128 13.21 -1.14 4.37
N PHE A 129 13.38 -2.19 3.57
CA PHE A 129 14.40 -2.22 2.52
C PHE A 129 14.20 -1.12 1.47
N ALA A 130 12.96 -0.83 1.09
CA ALA A 130 12.69 0.26 0.15
C ALA A 130 13.02 1.62 0.75
N ALA A 131 12.70 1.85 2.02
CA ALA A 131 13.01 3.08 2.74
C ALA A 131 14.53 3.32 2.80
N GLU A 132 15.31 2.33 3.19
CA GLU A 132 16.78 2.47 3.29
C GLU A 132 17.42 2.72 1.92
N ARG A 133 16.93 2.06 0.86
CA ARG A 133 17.39 2.36 -0.51
C ARG A 133 17.05 3.77 -0.95
N ALA A 134 15.84 4.24 -0.64
CA ALA A 134 15.41 5.60 -0.96
C ALA A 134 16.23 6.66 -0.18
N LYS A 135 16.54 6.41 1.09
CA LYS A 135 17.45 7.26 1.89
C LYS A 135 18.84 7.32 1.27
N ALA A 136 19.39 6.19 0.82
CA ALA A 136 20.69 6.15 0.13
C ALA A 136 20.67 6.93 -1.21
N GLU A 137 19.49 7.11 -1.82
CA GLU A 137 19.29 7.96 -3.00
C GLU A 137 19.08 9.45 -2.64
N GLY A 138 19.22 9.83 -1.36
CA GLY A 138 19.11 11.21 -0.88
C GLY A 138 17.66 11.66 -0.61
N MET A 139 16.69 10.75 -0.59
CA MET A 139 15.29 11.08 -0.28
C MET A 139 15.03 11.06 1.23
N LYS A 140 14.20 11.99 1.69
CA LYS A 140 13.70 11.99 3.08
C LYS A 140 12.57 10.98 3.21
N VAL A 141 12.79 9.89 3.94
CA VAL A 141 11.79 8.83 4.14
C VAL A 141 11.77 8.41 5.59
N GLU A 142 10.60 8.36 6.17
CA GLU A 142 10.36 7.78 7.49
C GLU A 142 9.30 6.70 7.41
N MET A 143 9.26 5.81 8.39
CA MET A 143 8.32 4.69 8.44
C MET A 143 7.71 4.57 9.83
N VAL A 144 6.39 4.44 9.88
CA VAL A 144 5.62 4.11 11.08
C VAL A 144 4.98 2.74 10.92
N VAL A 145 5.08 1.91 11.96
CA VAL A 145 4.47 0.58 12.00
C VAL A 145 3.19 0.64 12.81
N VAL A 146 2.10 0.19 12.21
CA VAL A 146 0.75 0.20 12.80
C VAL A 146 0.41 -1.19 13.35
N GLY A 147 0.08 -1.27 14.63
CA GLY A 147 -0.25 -2.51 15.33
C GLY A 147 -1.40 -2.29 16.33
N GLU A 148 -2.56 -1.84 15.82
CA GLU A 148 -3.70 -1.46 16.66
C GLU A 148 -4.60 -2.62 17.08
N ASP A 149 -4.44 -3.82 16.53
CA ASP A 149 -5.28 -4.98 16.85
C ASP A 149 -5.21 -5.34 18.35
N CYS A 150 -6.30 -5.12 19.05
CA CYS A 150 -6.42 -5.39 20.48
C CYS A 150 -6.85 -6.84 20.80
N ALA A 151 -7.14 -7.67 19.80
CA ALA A 151 -7.55 -9.06 20.01
C ALA A 151 -6.41 -9.92 20.57
N LEU A 152 -5.16 -9.54 20.31
CA LEU A 152 -3.98 -10.22 20.84
C LEU A 152 -3.50 -9.54 22.12
N THR A 153 -3.63 -10.22 23.26
CA THR A 153 -3.23 -9.74 24.59
C THR A 153 -1.83 -10.19 25.01
N SER A 154 -1.26 -11.20 24.35
CA SER A 154 0.04 -11.76 24.72
C SER A 154 1.20 -10.80 24.43
N LYS A 155 1.94 -10.43 25.46
CA LYS A 155 3.16 -9.62 25.38
C LYS A 155 4.37 -10.39 24.83
N ASP A 156 4.31 -11.72 24.85
CA ASP A 156 5.47 -12.60 24.60
C ASP A 156 5.59 -13.06 23.13
N LYS A 157 4.78 -12.52 22.20
CA LYS A 157 4.87 -12.86 20.78
C LYS A 157 5.81 -11.90 20.07
N THR A 158 6.88 -12.43 19.50
CA THR A 158 7.89 -11.71 18.70
C THR A 158 7.30 -10.79 17.64
N ALA A 159 6.16 -11.16 17.07
CA ALA A 159 5.52 -10.37 16.02
C ALA A 159 4.60 -9.23 16.54
N GLY A 160 4.15 -9.29 17.80
CA GLY A 160 3.28 -8.29 18.42
C GLY A 160 1.87 -8.19 17.80
N ARG A 161 1.17 -7.10 18.12
CA ARG A 161 -0.17 -6.80 17.60
C ARG A 161 -0.12 -6.53 16.10
N ARG A 162 -1.15 -6.96 15.37
CA ARG A 162 -1.27 -6.70 13.92
C ARG A 162 -1.87 -5.33 13.62
N GLY A 163 -1.56 -4.80 12.44
CA GLY A 163 -2.27 -3.67 11.87
C GLY A 163 -3.49 -4.17 11.08
N LEU A 164 -4.66 -3.67 11.41
CA LEU A 164 -5.93 -4.01 10.79
C LEU A 164 -6.64 -2.75 10.27
N CYS A 165 -7.95 -2.68 10.46
CA CYS A 165 -8.78 -1.58 9.94
C CYS A 165 -8.48 -0.21 10.58
N GLY A 166 -7.97 -0.15 11.79
CA GLY A 166 -7.53 1.11 12.41
C GLY A 166 -6.43 1.84 11.63
N THR A 167 -5.70 1.13 10.78
CA THR A 167 -4.72 1.74 9.87
C THR A 167 -5.34 2.84 9.00
N MET A 168 -6.59 2.69 8.57
CA MET A 168 -7.32 3.72 7.79
C MET A 168 -7.47 5.03 8.59
N LEU A 169 -7.73 4.94 9.88
CA LEU A 169 -7.81 6.11 10.77
C LEU A 169 -6.45 6.81 10.89
N ILE A 170 -5.36 6.04 10.92
CA ILE A 170 -3.99 6.58 10.91
C ILE A 170 -3.72 7.34 9.61
N HIS A 171 -4.16 6.82 8.44
CA HIS A 171 -4.06 7.55 7.18
C HIS A 171 -4.71 8.94 7.30
N LYS A 172 -5.90 9.02 7.88
CA LYS A 172 -6.65 10.27 8.02
C LYS A 172 -5.99 11.25 9.00
N VAL A 173 -5.56 10.77 10.17
CA VAL A 173 -4.93 11.61 11.19
C VAL A 173 -3.62 12.21 10.69
N LEU A 174 -2.77 11.42 10.04
CA LEU A 174 -1.49 11.88 9.51
C LEU A 174 -1.60 12.81 8.29
N CYS A 175 -2.76 12.82 7.64
CA CYS A 175 -3.03 13.71 6.50
C CYS A 175 -3.59 15.07 6.89
N ASN A 176 -3.92 15.29 8.14
CA ASN A 176 -4.50 16.56 8.59
C ASN A 176 -3.36 17.43 9.15
N PRO A 177 -2.72 18.31 8.35
CA PRO A 177 -1.90 19.37 8.89
C PRO A 177 -2.85 20.43 9.42
N ASN A 178 -2.88 20.64 10.72
CA ASN A 178 -3.33 21.92 11.25
C ASN A 178 -2.42 23.03 10.72
#